data_0d4c7ccbb4e1f249c739d7aaf787be00
#
_entry.id   0d4c7ccbb4e1f249c739d7aaf787be00
#
_cell.length_a   1.000
_cell.length_b   1.000
_cell.length_c   1.000
_cell.angle_alpha   90.00
_cell.angle_beta   90.00
_cell.angle_gamma   90.00
#
_symmetry.space_group_name_H-M   'P 1'
#
loop_
_entity.id
_entity.type
_entity.pdbx_description
1 polymer ?
#
loop_
_entity_poly.entity_id
_entity_poly.type
_entity_poly.pdbx_seq_one_letter_code
_entity_poly.pdbx_strand_id
1 'polypeptide(L)'
;MIIVIFFFLHWYLSLFFQTFFLHRYTSHKMFNMSPIWEKTFFLLTFLFQGSSFLHPAAYGVMHRNHHSHADTPKDPHSPVHLTNIISFNLSTVNEYRKLVNEFMNGQRAYNDLPLSLIHI
;
A
#
# COMPACT_ATOMS: atom_id res chain seq x y z
N MET A 1 -31.21 1.20 -7.95
CA MET A 1 -30.95 0.33 -6.80
C MET A 1 -29.66 -0.50 -6.97
N ILE A 2 -29.50 -1.31 -8.02
CA ILE A 2 -28.32 -2.16 -8.27
C ILE A 2 -26.99 -1.36 -8.27
N ILE A 3 -26.94 -0.22 -8.97
CA ILE A 3 -25.73 0.63 -9.04
C ILE A 3 -25.30 1.12 -7.66
N VAL A 4 -26.26 1.51 -6.82
CA VAL A 4 -25.99 1.99 -5.46
C VAL A 4 -25.43 0.86 -4.58
N ILE A 5 -26.06 -0.33 -4.66
CA ILE A 5 -25.58 -1.52 -3.96
C ILE A 5 -24.17 -1.89 -4.41
N PHE A 6 -23.91 -1.91 -5.72
CA PHE A 6 -22.60 -2.18 -6.29
C PHE A 6 -21.56 -1.17 -5.80
N PHE A 7 -21.88 0.12 -5.79
CA PHE A 7 -20.98 1.17 -5.34
C PHE A 7 -20.56 0.97 -3.88
N PHE A 8 -21.53 0.78 -2.98
CA PHE A 8 -21.22 0.58 -1.56
C PHE A 8 -20.45 -0.72 -1.32
N LEU A 9 -20.85 -1.82 -1.98
CA LEU A 9 -20.19 -3.11 -1.83
C LEU A 9 -18.73 -3.03 -2.32
N HIS A 10 -18.51 -2.44 -3.50
CA HIS A 10 -17.17 -2.26 -4.06
C HIS A 10 -16.31 -1.37 -3.17
N TRP A 11 -16.85 -0.27 -2.66
CA TRP A 11 -16.15 0.62 -1.75
C TRP A 11 -15.74 -0.08 -0.45
N TYR A 12 -16.65 -0.80 0.17
CA TYR A 12 -16.36 -1.58 1.39
C TYR A 12 -15.31 -2.66 1.16
N LEU A 13 -15.40 -3.40 0.07
CA LEU A 13 -14.43 -4.44 -0.27
C LEU A 13 -13.06 -3.85 -0.56
N SER A 14 -12.98 -2.77 -1.32
CA SER A 14 -11.72 -2.05 -1.58
C SER A 14 -11.07 -1.59 -0.27
N LEU A 15 -11.82 -0.95 0.61
CA LEU A 15 -11.35 -0.50 1.91
C LEU A 15 -10.93 -1.67 2.82
N PHE A 16 -11.70 -2.76 2.84
CA PHE A 16 -11.37 -3.97 3.60
C PHE A 16 -10.03 -4.55 3.16
N PHE A 17 -9.85 -4.79 1.85
CA PHE A 17 -8.61 -5.39 1.35
C PHE A 17 -7.40 -4.47 1.50
N GLN A 18 -7.58 -3.16 1.35
CA GLN A 18 -6.52 -2.20 1.65
C GLN A 18 -6.11 -2.26 3.12
N THR A 19 -7.08 -2.24 4.02
CA THR A 19 -6.82 -2.25 5.46
C THR A 19 -6.27 -3.58 5.94
N PHE A 20 -6.85 -4.69 5.50
CA PHE A 20 -6.47 -6.01 5.96
C PHE A 20 -5.15 -6.47 5.36
N PHE A 21 -5.03 -6.42 4.02
CA PHE A 21 -3.85 -6.95 3.34
C PHE A 21 -2.70 -5.95 3.27
N LEU A 22 -2.90 -4.74 2.72
CA LEU A 22 -1.80 -3.79 2.56
C LEU A 22 -1.36 -3.20 3.89
N HIS A 23 -2.30 -2.76 4.73
CA HIS A 23 -1.96 -2.08 5.98
C HIS A 23 -1.56 -3.06 7.07
N ARG A 24 -2.44 -3.97 7.49
CA ARG A 24 -2.17 -4.84 8.65
C ARG A 24 -1.18 -5.96 8.35
N TYR A 25 -1.31 -6.63 7.20
CA TYR A 25 -0.42 -7.73 6.85
C TYR A 25 0.91 -7.22 6.31
N THR A 26 0.90 -6.47 5.21
CA THR A 26 2.15 -6.06 4.52
C THR A 26 2.93 -5.02 5.29
N SER A 27 2.27 -3.97 5.82
CA SER A 27 2.96 -2.88 6.50
C SER A 27 3.32 -3.21 7.94
N HIS A 28 2.34 -3.67 8.73
CA HIS A 28 2.52 -3.87 10.18
C HIS A 28 2.89 -5.30 10.59
N LYS A 29 2.84 -6.28 9.69
CA LYS A 29 3.15 -7.70 9.98
C LYS A 29 2.37 -8.23 11.20
N MET A 30 1.10 -7.84 11.35
CA MET A 30 0.32 -8.16 12.54
C MET A 30 -0.01 -9.65 12.67
N PHE A 31 0.05 -10.40 11.58
CA PHE A 31 -0.19 -11.83 11.52
C PHE A 31 0.53 -12.46 10.33
N ASN A 32 0.60 -13.80 10.31
CA ASN A 32 1.18 -14.55 9.21
C ASN A 32 0.07 -15.20 8.38
N MET A 33 0.30 -15.34 7.08
CA MET A 33 -0.55 -16.09 6.17
C MET A 33 0.23 -17.25 5.55
N SER A 34 -0.47 -18.34 5.20
CA SER A 34 0.12 -19.32 4.31
C SER A 34 0.26 -18.74 2.89
N PRO A 35 1.17 -19.26 2.04
CA PRO A 35 1.36 -18.75 0.68
C PRO A 35 0.09 -18.75 -0.17
N ILE A 36 -0.81 -19.72 0.06
CA ILE A 36 -2.10 -19.78 -0.65
C ILE A 36 -2.98 -18.58 -0.29
N TRP A 37 -3.14 -18.31 0.99
CA TRP A 37 -3.95 -17.16 1.46
C TRP A 37 -3.34 -15.83 1.06
N GLU A 38 -2.02 -15.71 1.10
CA GLU A 38 -1.32 -14.50 0.65
C GLU A 38 -1.61 -14.20 -0.82
N LYS A 39 -1.49 -15.21 -1.71
CA LYS A 39 -1.84 -15.10 -3.14
C LYS A 39 -3.31 -14.73 -3.34
N THR A 40 -4.20 -15.37 -2.59
CA THR A 40 -5.63 -15.09 -2.66
C THR A 40 -5.92 -13.63 -2.27
N PHE A 41 -5.39 -13.17 -1.15
CA PHE A 41 -5.60 -11.78 -0.70
C PHE A 41 -4.94 -10.75 -1.62
N PHE A 42 -3.76 -11.06 -2.17
CA PHE A 42 -3.13 -10.22 -3.19
C PHE A 42 -4.05 -10.05 -4.41
N LEU A 43 -4.54 -11.16 -4.96
CA LEU A 43 -5.43 -11.14 -6.13
C LEU A 43 -6.74 -10.41 -5.84
N LEU A 44 -7.35 -10.65 -4.69
CA LEU A 44 -8.56 -9.94 -4.28
C LEU A 44 -8.33 -8.45 -4.06
N THR A 45 -7.19 -8.07 -3.48
CA THR A 45 -6.81 -6.67 -3.33
C THR A 45 -6.68 -6.00 -4.71
N PHE A 46 -5.98 -6.66 -5.64
CA PHE A 46 -5.87 -6.16 -7.01
C PHE A 46 -7.24 -5.99 -7.68
N LEU A 47 -8.11 -7.00 -7.57
CA LEU A 47 -9.45 -6.99 -8.17
C LEU A 47 -10.33 -5.87 -7.60
N PHE A 48 -10.36 -5.71 -6.27
CA PHE A 48 -11.25 -4.75 -5.63
C PHE A 48 -10.70 -3.32 -5.58
N GLN A 49 -9.40 -3.13 -5.68
CA GLN A 49 -8.81 -1.80 -5.82
C GLN A 49 -8.73 -1.33 -7.28
N GLY A 50 -8.66 -2.26 -8.23
CA GLY A 50 -8.61 -1.93 -9.66
C GLY A 50 -7.50 -0.92 -9.99
N SER A 51 -7.86 0.21 -10.58
CA SER A 51 -6.92 1.29 -10.95
C SER A 51 -6.22 1.96 -9.75
N SER A 52 -6.73 1.78 -8.54
CA SER A 52 -6.14 2.30 -7.29
C SER A 52 -5.24 1.29 -6.59
N PHE A 53 -4.96 0.14 -7.23
CA PHE A 53 -4.09 -0.88 -6.66
C PHE A 53 -2.68 -0.35 -6.41
N LEU A 54 -2.21 -0.55 -5.19
CA LEU A 54 -0.87 -0.17 -4.78
C LEU A 54 0.03 -1.39 -4.68
N HIS A 55 1.25 -1.27 -5.18
CA HIS A 55 2.28 -2.30 -5.04
C HIS A 55 2.55 -2.59 -3.55
N PRO A 56 2.28 -3.81 -3.04
CA PRO A 56 2.26 -4.08 -1.60
C PRO A 56 3.58 -3.76 -0.90
N ALA A 57 4.72 -4.07 -1.53
CA ALA A 57 6.03 -3.80 -0.97
C ALA A 57 6.30 -2.28 -0.87
N ALA A 58 6.04 -1.53 -1.94
CA ALA A 58 6.24 -0.08 -1.94
C ALA A 58 5.32 0.62 -0.92
N TYR A 59 4.05 0.21 -0.87
CA TYR A 59 3.11 0.70 0.12
C TYR A 59 3.60 0.40 1.55
N GLY A 60 4.01 -0.85 1.82
CA GLY A 60 4.46 -1.27 3.15
C GLY A 60 5.69 -0.50 3.63
N VAL A 61 6.66 -0.25 2.75
CA VAL A 61 7.86 0.56 3.09
C VAL A 61 7.48 2.01 3.33
N MET A 62 6.71 2.61 2.42
CA MET A 62 6.28 4.01 2.55
C MET A 62 5.50 4.23 3.86
N HIS A 63 4.59 3.33 4.19
CA HIS A 63 3.79 3.40 5.40
C HIS A 63 4.64 3.28 6.68
N ARG A 64 5.62 2.36 6.71
CA ARG A 64 6.56 2.26 7.84
C ARG A 64 7.47 3.48 7.95
N ASN A 65 7.93 4.03 6.82
CA ASN A 65 8.70 5.28 6.81
C ASN A 65 7.89 6.43 7.41
N HIS A 66 6.61 6.54 7.06
CA HIS A 66 5.72 7.52 7.68
C HIS A 66 5.66 7.33 9.21
N HIS A 67 5.41 6.13 9.70
CA HIS A 67 5.38 5.88 11.14
C HIS A 67 6.71 6.17 11.85
N SER A 68 7.84 5.91 11.20
CA SER A 68 9.17 6.13 11.79
C SER A 68 9.59 7.60 11.81
N HIS A 69 9.02 8.42 10.95
CA HIS A 69 9.40 9.82 10.75
C HIS A 69 8.21 10.77 10.81
N ALA A 70 7.08 10.31 11.37
CA ALA A 70 5.84 11.07 11.40
C ALA A 70 6.09 12.53 11.82
N ASP A 71 5.53 13.45 11.06
CA ASP A 71 5.59 14.90 11.29
C ASP A 71 7.01 15.52 11.31
N THR A 72 8.00 14.80 10.77
CA THR A 72 9.33 15.35 10.52
C THR A 72 9.52 15.75 9.04
N PRO A 73 10.54 16.56 8.70
CA PRO A 73 10.85 16.89 7.31
C PRO A 73 11.24 15.69 6.42
N LYS A 74 11.51 14.53 7.02
CA LYS A 74 11.81 13.28 6.31
C LYS A 74 10.56 12.50 5.91
N ASP A 75 9.39 12.89 6.39
CA ASP A 75 8.13 12.23 6.09
C ASP A 75 7.47 12.85 4.85
N PRO A 76 7.51 12.18 3.68
CA PRO A 76 6.93 12.71 2.46
C PRO A 76 5.40 12.65 2.48
N HIS A 77 4.82 12.03 3.50
CA HIS A 77 3.38 11.83 3.66
C HIS A 77 2.81 12.60 4.87
N SER A 78 3.52 13.60 5.36
CA SER A 78 3.03 14.46 6.44
C SER A 78 2.42 15.76 5.90
N PRO A 79 1.20 16.11 6.32
CA PRO A 79 0.60 17.40 5.97
C PRO A 79 1.23 18.56 6.71
N VAL A 80 2.02 18.32 7.76
CA VAL A 80 2.58 19.37 8.64
C VAL A 80 3.60 20.25 7.91
N HIS A 81 4.40 19.64 7.04
CA HIS A 81 5.48 20.34 6.32
C HIS A 81 5.13 20.72 4.88
N LEU A 82 3.95 20.35 4.40
CA LEU A 82 3.53 20.59 3.02
C LEU A 82 2.44 21.68 3.00
N THR A 83 2.69 22.71 2.25
CA THR A 83 1.92 23.97 2.29
C THR A 83 0.51 23.88 1.71
N ASN A 84 0.24 22.85 0.90
CA ASN A 84 -1.08 22.66 0.29
C ASN A 84 -1.31 21.19 -0.13
N ILE A 85 -2.55 20.83 -0.41
CA ILE A 85 -2.96 19.48 -0.76
C ILE A 85 -2.31 18.97 -2.05
N ILE A 86 -1.96 19.85 -2.99
CA ILE A 86 -1.32 19.43 -4.25
C ILE A 86 0.12 19.03 -3.98
N SER A 87 0.89 19.84 -3.24
CA SER A 87 2.26 19.49 -2.88
C SER A 87 2.33 18.22 -2.02
N PHE A 88 1.37 18.04 -1.11
CA PHE A 88 1.22 16.81 -0.33
C PHE A 88 1.03 15.58 -1.22
N ASN A 89 0.05 15.62 -2.14
CA ASN A 89 -0.20 14.50 -3.03
C ASN A 89 0.98 14.23 -3.97
N LEU A 90 1.61 15.27 -4.53
CA LEU A 90 2.77 15.11 -5.41
C LEU A 90 3.96 14.50 -4.68
N SER A 91 4.25 14.93 -3.45
CA SER A 91 5.31 14.34 -2.63
C SER A 91 5.06 12.86 -2.37
N THR A 92 3.85 12.52 -1.93
CA THR A 92 3.43 11.12 -1.69
C THR A 92 3.55 10.25 -2.95
N VAL A 93 3.04 10.74 -4.09
CA VAL A 93 3.11 9.99 -5.37
C VAL A 93 4.55 9.83 -5.84
N ASN A 94 5.39 10.84 -5.71
CA ASN A 94 6.78 10.77 -6.12
C ASN A 94 7.58 9.77 -5.28
N GLU A 95 7.40 9.78 -3.97
CA GLU A 95 8.06 8.80 -3.09
C GLU A 95 7.55 7.38 -3.36
N TYR A 96 6.25 7.21 -3.54
CA TYR A 96 5.68 5.91 -3.91
C TYR A 96 6.27 5.38 -5.24
N ARG A 97 6.32 6.21 -6.29
CA ARG A 97 6.89 5.83 -7.59
C ARG A 97 8.37 5.48 -7.50
N LYS A 98 9.13 6.22 -6.71
CA LYS A 98 10.53 5.92 -6.44
C LYS A 98 10.68 4.53 -5.83
N LEU A 99 9.91 4.22 -4.78
CA LEU A 99 9.92 2.91 -4.12
C LEU A 99 9.51 1.78 -5.08
N VAL A 100 8.48 1.97 -5.89
CA VAL A 100 8.10 0.99 -6.91
C VAL A 100 9.26 0.72 -7.87
N ASN A 101 9.91 1.77 -8.39
CA ASN A 101 11.04 1.64 -9.30
C ASN A 101 12.24 0.94 -8.64
N GLU A 102 12.53 1.24 -7.37
CA GLU A 102 13.60 0.56 -6.61
C GLU A 102 13.34 -0.95 -6.51
N PHE A 103 12.09 -1.35 -6.24
CA PHE A 103 11.72 -2.76 -6.21
C PHE A 103 11.76 -3.42 -7.59
N MET A 104 11.18 -2.79 -8.59
CA MET A 104 11.13 -3.33 -9.96
C MET A 104 12.52 -3.49 -10.60
N ASN A 105 13.46 -2.62 -10.25
CA ASN A 105 14.84 -2.67 -10.74
C ASN A 105 15.79 -3.52 -9.86
N GLY A 106 15.26 -4.19 -8.84
CA GLY A 106 16.07 -5.01 -7.93
C GLY A 106 17.04 -4.22 -7.04
N GLN A 107 16.85 -2.91 -6.94
CA GLN A 107 17.70 -2.03 -6.11
C GLN A 107 17.36 -2.12 -4.62
N ARG A 108 16.18 -2.62 -4.30
CA ARG A 108 15.71 -2.81 -2.94
C ARG A 108 15.32 -4.27 -2.72
N ALA A 109 15.86 -4.86 -1.66
CA ALA A 109 15.50 -6.22 -1.26
C ALA A 109 14.15 -6.25 -0.53
N TYR A 110 13.46 -7.37 -0.67
CA TYR A 110 12.15 -7.63 -0.02
C TYR A 110 12.27 -8.22 1.39
N ASN A 111 13.48 -8.30 1.95
CA ASN A 111 13.81 -9.09 3.15
C ASN A 111 12.96 -8.76 4.38
N ASP A 112 12.43 -7.53 4.45
CA ASP A 112 11.63 -7.07 5.59
C ASP A 112 10.12 -7.17 5.37
N LEU A 113 9.69 -7.78 4.28
CA LEU A 113 8.28 -7.88 3.94
C LEU A 113 7.79 -9.31 4.12
N PRO A 114 6.60 -9.52 4.68
CA PRO A 114 6.03 -10.87 4.87
C PRO A 114 5.45 -11.42 3.56
N LEU A 115 6.05 -11.11 2.42
CA LEU A 115 5.53 -11.47 1.12
C LEU A 115 6.31 -12.64 0.54
N SER A 116 5.65 -13.79 0.41
CA SER A 116 6.17 -14.93 -0.34
C SER A 116 6.02 -14.75 -1.87
N LEU A 117 5.34 -13.67 -2.28
CA LEU A 117 4.94 -13.36 -3.66
C LEU A 117 5.95 -12.51 -4.43
N ILE A 118 7.18 -12.47 -3.98
CA ILE A 118 8.27 -11.67 -4.58
C ILE A 118 8.59 -12.09 -6.04
N HIS A 119 8.00 -13.15 -6.52
CA HIS A 119 8.27 -13.72 -7.84
C HIS A 119 7.01 -13.83 -8.74
N ILE A 120 6.07 -12.90 -8.60
CA ILE A 120 4.98 -12.78 -9.56
C ILE A 120 5.18 -11.56 -10.43
#